data_2c7a9a54b09f99520c8a4a24102f497d
#
_entry.id   2c7a9a54b09f99520c8a4a24102f497d
#
_cell.length_a   1.000
_cell.length_b   1.000
_cell.length_c   1.000
_cell.angle_alpha   90.00
_cell.angle_beta   90.00
_cell.angle_gamma   90.00
#
_symmetry.space_group_name_H-M   'P 1'
#
loop_
_entity.id
_entity.type
_entity.pdbx_description
1 polymer ?
#
loop_
_entity_poly.entity_id
_entity_poly.type
_entity_poly.pdbx_seq_one_letter_code
_entity_poly.pdbx_strand_id
1 'polypeptide(L)'
;MASETVRALDGVDLEINEGERIILLGPSGSGKTTLLNCLSALDSPTSGEYQFSGNKVPKNESEAMTTFRRENIGYVFQFFNLLQDLTVLENLLLIQELAGRRDEDRARNLLALVGLEGEVDRFPAEISGGQQQRVAIARSLAKRPRLLLGDELTGNLDSWTSSVVMEVLVKACDSEGITCVFVTHDESLVQYATRVIRIDSGKIISDESGGGNDPSSTPKHIVG
;
A
#
# COMPACT_ATOMS: atom_id res chain seq x y z
N MET A 1 -10.66 34.69 18.53
CA MET A 1 -11.28 33.39 18.22
C MET A 1 -10.27 32.34 18.63
N ALA A 2 -10.58 31.45 19.57
CA ALA A 2 -9.69 30.33 19.90
C ALA A 2 -9.65 29.43 18.68
N SER A 3 -8.44 29.15 18.17
CA SER A 3 -8.27 28.18 17.09
C SER A 3 -8.64 26.81 17.65
N GLU A 4 -9.71 26.23 17.12
CA GLU A 4 -10.11 24.87 17.45
C GLU A 4 -8.98 23.92 17.02
N THR A 5 -8.37 23.21 17.95
CA THR A 5 -7.29 22.27 17.66
C THR A 5 -7.93 21.02 17.06
N VAL A 6 -7.76 20.81 15.75
CA VAL A 6 -8.20 19.59 15.08
C VAL A 6 -7.22 18.46 15.38
N ARG A 7 -7.69 17.37 15.99
CA ARG A 7 -6.93 16.14 16.19
C ARG A 7 -7.26 15.17 15.07
N ALA A 8 -6.36 15.06 14.10
CA ALA A 8 -6.54 14.16 12.97
C ALA A 8 -6.50 12.68 13.38
N LEU A 9 -5.66 12.35 14.38
CA LEU A 9 -5.67 11.08 15.11
C LEU A 9 -5.74 11.40 16.61
N ASP A 10 -6.59 10.70 17.34
CA ASP A 10 -6.85 10.94 18.78
C ASP A 10 -6.78 9.62 19.56
N GLY A 11 -5.56 9.19 19.92
CA GLY A 11 -5.31 7.99 20.70
C GLY A 11 -5.57 6.71 19.91
N VAL A 12 -4.92 6.56 18.76
CA VAL A 12 -4.97 5.32 17.95
C VAL A 12 -3.90 4.36 18.47
N ASP A 13 -4.33 3.20 18.96
CA ASP A 13 -3.49 2.04 19.23
C ASP A 13 -3.78 0.97 18.19
N LEU A 14 -2.76 0.55 17.43
CA LEU A 14 -2.90 -0.39 16.32
C LEU A 14 -1.67 -1.29 16.24
N GLU A 15 -1.89 -2.59 16.23
CA GLU A 15 -0.90 -3.60 15.90
C GLU A 15 -1.21 -4.23 14.55
N ILE A 16 -0.20 -4.35 13.70
CA ILE A 16 -0.31 -4.95 12.36
C ILE A 16 0.67 -6.10 12.29
N ASN A 17 0.16 -7.31 12.00
CA ASN A 17 0.97 -8.51 11.87
C ASN A 17 1.49 -8.69 10.44
N GLU A 18 2.60 -9.40 10.29
CA GLU A 18 3.16 -9.71 8.97
C GLU A 18 2.17 -10.55 8.14
N GLY A 19 1.98 -10.16 6.87
CA GLY A 19 1.07 -10.84 5.94
C GLY A 19 -0.39 -10.42 6.04
N GLU A 20 -0.78 -9.59 7.02
CA GLU A 20 -2.15 -9.07 7.06
C GLU A 20 -2.45 -8.17 5.86
N ARG A 21 -3.67 -8.30 5.36
CA ARG A 21 -4.26 -7.37 4.38
C ARG A 21 -5.37 -6.59 5.07
N ILE A 22 -5.06 -5.36 5.47
CA ILE A 22 -5.96 -4.49 6.21
C ILE A 22 -6.66 -3.54 5.24
N ILE A 23 -7.99 -3.48 5.34
CA ILE A 23 -8.76 -2.39 4.75
C ILE A 23 -9.19 -1.44 5.86
N LEU A 24 -8.78 -0.18 5.72
CA LEU A 24 -9.09 0.91 6.61
C LEU A 24 -10.26 1.71 6.02
N LEU A 25 -11.42 1.60 6.64
CA LEU A 25 -12.66 2.26 6.24
C LEU A 25 -12.97 3.46 7.13
N GLY A 26 -13.72 4.40 6.58
CA GLY A 26 -14.27 5.54 7.33
C GLY A 26 -14.66 6.71 6.44
N PRO A 27 -15.42 7.66 6.95
CA PRO A 27 -15.84 8.84 6.19
C PRO A 27 -14.66 9.73 5.80
N SER A 28 -14.89 10.65 4.88
CA SER A 28 -13.89 11.68 4.54
C SER A 28 -13.55 12.50 5.78
N GLY A 29 -12.27 12.80 5.99
CA GLY A 29 -11.78 13.55 7.15
C GLY A 29 -11.67 12.76 8.46
N SER A 30 -11.93 11.45 8.47
CA SER A 30 -11.85 10.62 9.69
C SER A 30 -10.42 10.34 10.20
N GLY A 31 -9.38 10.72 9.45
CA GLY A 31 -7.97 10.51 9.85
C GLY A 31 -7.26 9.39 9.09
N LYS A 32 -7.90 8.71 8.12
CA LYS A 32 -7.31 7.59 7.35
C LYS A 32 -5.99 7.93 6.66
N THR A 33 -5.99 8.99 5.87
CA THR A 33 -4.78 9.44 5.16
C THR A 33 -3.69 9.89 6.14
N THR A 34 -4.06 10.50 7.28
CA THR A 34 -3.10 10.85 8.34
C THR A 34 -2.46 9.61 8.95
N LEU A 35 -3.25 8.55 9.22
CA LEU A 35 -2.73 7.28 9.70
C LEU A 35 -1.79 6.65 8.66
N LEU A 36 -2.19 6.67 7.39
CA LEU A 36 -1.36 6.14 6.30
C LEU A 36 -0.03 6.90 6.18
N ASN A 37 -0.06 8.23 6.33
CA ASN A 37 1.14 9.07 6.32
C ASN A 37 2.06 8.77 7.51
N CYS A 38 1.52 8.51 8.69
CA CYS A 38 2.30 8.07 9.85
C CYS A 38 2.92 6.68 9.60
N LEU A 39 2.15 5.71 9.09
CA LEU A 39 2.64 4.36 8.78
C LEU A 39 3.74 4.38 7.71
N SER A 40 3.62 5.28 6.73
CA SER A 40 4.64 5.46 5.69
C SER A 40 5.85 6.28 6.13
N ALA A 41 5.83 6.86 7.33
CA ALA A 41 6.81 7.85 7.77
C ALA A 41 6.93 9.06 6.79
N LEU A 42 5.83 9.43 6.13
CA LEU A 42 5.71 10.73 5.44
C LEU A 42 5.45 11.83 6.45
N ASP A 43 4.80 11.49 7.56
CA ASP A 43 4.54 12.37 8.69
C ASP A 43 4.91 11.67 10.00
N SER A 44 5.07 12.43 11.05
CA SER A 44 5.36 11.91 12.40
C SER A 44 4.19 12.19 13.34
N PRO A 45 3.76 11.22 14.17
CA PRO A 45 2.74 11.50 15.16
C PRO A 45 3.22 12.56 16.16
N THR A 46 2.35 13.52 16.50
CA THR A 46 2.62 14.57 17.47
C THR A 46 3.01 13.98 18.84
N SER A 47 2.37 12.89 19.23
CA SER A 47 2.65 12.14 20.46
C SER A 47 2.47 10.63 20.20
N GLY A 48 2.86 9.80 21.17
CA GLY A 48 2.85 8.35 21.01
C GLY A 48 4.11 7.81 20.34
N GLU A 49 4.10 6.56 19.97
CA GLU A 49 5.25 5.83 19.45
C GLU A 49 4.84 4.97 18.26
N TYR A 50 5.70 4.91 17.24
CA TYR A 50 5.56 3.99 16.13
C TYR A 50 6.78 3.06 16.08
N GLN A 51 6.51 1.76 16.07
CA GLN A 51 7.53 0.72 15.92
C GLN A 51 7.27 -0.08 14.64
N PHE A 52 8.34 -0.43 13.95
CA PHE A 52 8.31 -1.30 12.78
C PHE A 52 9.30 -2.45 13.01
N SER A 53 8.80 -3.68 13.04
CA SER A 53 9.60 -4.88 13.35
C SER A 53 10.41 -4.75 14.65
N GLY A 54 9.78 -4.24 15.70
CA GLY A 54 10.38 -4.05 17.02
C GLY A 54 11.35 -2.86 17.15
N ASN A 55 11.59 -2.11 16.08
CA ASN A 55 12.46 -0.93 16.09
C ASN A 55 11.62 0.34 16.02
N LYS A 56 12.03 1.37 16.76
CA LYS A 56 11.39 2.68 16.66
C LYS A 56 11.61 3.30 15.30
N VAL A 57 10.53 3.74 14.68
CA VAL A 57 10.60 4.48 13.42
C VAL A 57 11.12 5.89 13.71
N PRO A 58 12.07 6.40 12.91
CA PRO A 58 12.63 7.75 13.09
C PRO A 58 11.54 8.82 13.07
N LYS A 59 11.69 9.85 13.91
CA LYS A 59 10.81 11.00 13.96
C LYS A 59 11.60 12.26 13.66
N ASN A 60 11.03 13.14 12.84
CA ASN A 60 11.60 14.46 12.52
C ASN A 60 13.03 14.45 11.94
N GLU A 61 13.53 13.31 11.54
CA GLU A 61 14.83 13.11 10.92
C GLU A 61 14.64 12.79 9.44
N SER A 62 14.66 13.79 8.59
CA SER A 62 14.27 13.67 7.17
C SER A 62 15.05 12.60 6.40
N GLU A 63 16.34 12.44 6.67
CA GLU A 63 17.19 11.44 6.02
C GLU A 63 16.90 10.01 6.51
N ALA A 64 16.78 9.81 7.82
CA ALA A 64 16.44 8.52 8.41
C ALA A 64 15.03 8.07 8.01
N MET A 65 14.05 8.97 7.99
CA MET A 65 12.69 8.69 7.50
C MET A 65 12.71 8.33 6.00
N THR A 66 13.53 9.01 5.20
CA THR A 66 13.68 8.70 3.77
C THR A 66 14.31 7.33 3.55
N THR A 67 15.32 6.98 4.33
CA THR A 67 15.93 5.64 4.31
C THR A 67 14.92 4.57 4.72
N PHE A 68 14.17 4.79 5.80
CA PHE A 68 13.11 3.89 6.24
C PHE A 68 12.08 3.63 5.13
N ARG A 69 11.56 4.70 4.48
CA ARG A 69 10.62 4.57 3.36
C ARG A 69 11.21 3.82 2.19
N ARG A 70 12.45 4.12 1.84
CA ARG A 70 13.17 3.47 0.74
C ARG A 70 13.26 1.97 0.93
N GLU A 71 13.57 1.53 2.14
CA GLU A 71 13.83 0.14 2.46
C GLU A 71 12.57 -0.68 2.73
N ASN A 72 11.54 -0.08 3.33
CA ASN A 72 10.44 -0.84 3.92
C ASN A 72 9.08 -0.58 3.27
N ILE A 73 8.83 0.61 2.71
CA ILE A 73 7.48 1.04 2.35
C ILE A 73 7.28 1.05 0.84
N GLY A 74 6.30 0.29 0.34
CA GLY A 74 5.68 0.50 -0.96
C GLY A 74 4.47 1.43 -0.82
N TYR A 75 4.26 2.32 -1.77
CA TYR A 75 3.10 3.20 -1.73
C TYR A 75 2.42 3.25 -3.10
N VAL A 76 1.12 3.04 -3.13
CA VAL A 76 0.27 3.20 -4.30
C VAL A 76 -0.66 4.36 -4.05
N PHE A 77 -0.58 5.38 -4.89
CA PHE A 77 -1.39 6.60 -4.79
C PHE A 77 -2.68 6.49 -5.59
N GLN A 78 -3.68 7.27 -5.21
CA GLN A 78 -4.95 7.40 -5.92
C GLN A 78 -4.75 7.85 -7.39
N PHE A 79 -3.87 8.81 -7.62
CA PHE A 79 -3.40 9.18 -8.95
C PHE A 79 -2.10 8.42 -9.20
N PHE A 80 -2.02 7.67 -10.26
CA PHE A 80 -0.98 6.67 -10.58
C PHE A 80 0.46 7.17 -10.35
N ASN A 81 0.69 8.50 -10.46
CA ASN A 81 1.98 9.18 -10.27
C ASN A 81 3.13 8.53 -11.06
N LEU A 82 2.81 8.01 -12.26
CA LEU A 82 3.80 7.50 -13.18
C LEU A 82 4.57 8.65 -13.81
N LEU A 83 5.87 8.44 -14.00
CA LEU A 83 6.71 9.38 -14.74
C LEU A 83 6.42 9.23 -16.21
N GLN A 84 5.88 10.29 -16.81
CA GLN A 84 5.35 10.27 -18.19
C GLN A 84 6.44 10.14 -19.25
N ASP A 85 7.65 10.59 -18.94
CA ASP A 85 8.82 10.54 -19.83
C ASP A 85 9.61 9.21 -19.73
N LEU A 86 9.14 8.28 -18.91
CA LEU A 86 9.70 6.94 -18.75
C LEU A 86 8.71 5.88 -19.22
N THR A 87 9.22 4.83 -19.85
CA THR A 87 8.42 3.67 -20.21
C THR A 87 7.88 2.95 -18.96
N VAL A 88 6.95 2.03 -19.17
CA VAL A 88 6.40 1.17 -18.12
C VAL A 88 7.52 0.46 -17.35
N LEU A 89 8.45 -0.15 -18.06
CA LEU A 89 9.60 -0.82 -17.45
C LEU A 89 10.51 0.15 -16.70
N GLU A 90 10.84 1.28 -17.29
CA GLU A 90 11.73 2.29 -16.69
C GLU A 90 11.14 2.90 -15.41
N ASN A 91 9.81 3.04 -15.32
CA ASN A 91 9.14 3.43 -14.08
C ASN A 91 9.45 2.49 -12.90
N LEU A 92 9.58 1.18 -13.16
CA LEU A 92 9.96 0.20 -12.12
C LEU A 92 11.46 0.25 -11.84
N LEU A 93 12.27 0.28 -12.91
CA LEU A 93 13.73 0.27 -12.80
C LEU A 93 14.26 1.47 -12.01
N LEU A 94 13.67 2.65 -12.19
CA LEU A 94 14.04 3.84 -11.43
C LEU A 94 13.86 3.64 -9.91
N ILE A 95 12.75 3.04 -9.48
CA ILE A 95 12.50 2.79 -8.05
C ILE A 95 13.51 1.79 -7.47
N GLN A 96 13.87 0.77 -8.24
CA GLN A 96 14.91 -0.18 -7.87
C GLN A 96 16.29 0.50 -7.76
N GLU A 97 16.61 1.37 -8.71
CA GLU A 97 17.88 2.12 -8.74
C GLU A 97 18.02 3.05 -7.54
N LEU A 98 16.93 3.80 -7.22
CA LEU A 98 16.86 4.64 -6.02
C LEU A 98 16.99 3.82 -4.72
N ALA A 99 16.59 2.55 -4.74
CA ALA A 99 16.76 1.62 -3.62
C ALA A 99 18.12 0.89 -3.65
N GLY A 100 19.00 1.16 -4.65
CA GLY A 100 20.30 0.49 -4.83
C GLY A 100 20.18 -0.98 -5.22
N ARG A 101 19.08 -1.39 -5.86
CA ARG A 101 18.75 -2.81 -6.14
C ARG A 101 18.21 -3.00 -7.55
N ARG A 102 18.92 -2.51 -8.57
CA ARG A 102 18.48 -2.67 -9.97
C ARG A 102 18.44 -4.16 -10.34
N ASP A 103 17.28 -4.63 -10.76
CA ASP A 103 16.97 -6.02 -11.12
C ASP A 103 15.89 -6.00 -12.21
N GLU A 104 16.32 -5.99 -13.47
CA GLU A 104 15.41 -5.90 -14.61
C GLU A 104 14.54 -7.15 -14.77
N ASP A 105 15.07 -8.33 -14.49
CA ASP A 105 14.31 -9.57 -14.56
C ASP A 105 13.15 -9.54 -13.57
N ARG A 106 13.39 -9.05 -12.35
CA ARG A 106 12.32 -8.83 -11.37
C ARG A 106 11.30 -7.81 -11.87
N ALA A 107 11.73 -6.69 -12.45
CA ALA A 107 10.82 -5.68 -12.97
C ALA A 107 9.89 -6.27 -14.04
N ARG A 108 10.45 -7.03 -14.98
CA ARG A 108 9.67 -7.74 -16.03
C ARG A 108 8.73 -8.79 -15.43
N ASN A 109 9.18 -9.57 -14.45
CA ASN A 109 8.33 -10.55 -13.76
C ASN A 109 7.17 -9.89 -13.02
N LEU A 110 7.37 -8.73 -12.37
CA LEU A 110 6.29 -7.96 -11.74
C LEU A 110 5.29 -7.45 -12.79
N LEU A 111 5.76 -6.96 -13.94
CA LEU A 111 4.88 -6.54 -15.03
C LEU A 111 4.09 -7.72 -15.60
N ALA A 112 4.70 -8.89 -15.77
CA ALA A 112 3.99 -10.10 -16.15
C ALA A 112 2.95 -10.52 -15.08
N LEU A 113 3.29 -10.45 -13.80
CA LEU A 113 2.37 -10.76 -12.70
C LEU A 113 1.11 -9.89 -12.71
N VAL A 114 1.24 -8.63 -13.13
CA VAL A 114 0.12 -7.71 -13.28
C VAL A 114 -0.50 -7.73 -14.70
N GLY A 115 -0.07 -8.66 -15.57
CA GLY A 115 -0.58 -8.85 -16.94
C GLY A 115 -0.22 -7.71 -17.89
N LEU A 116 1.01 -7.23 -17.82
CA LEU A 116 1.55 -6.12 -18.64
C LEU A 116 2.88 -6.48 -19.32
N GLU A 117 3.16 -7.75 -19.54
CA GLU A 117 4.37 -8.22 -20.21
C GLU A 117 4.51 -7.69 -21.65
N GLY A 118 3.40 -7.40 -22.31
CA GLY A 118 3.38 -6.83 -23.66
C GLY A 118 3.50 -5.31 -23.72
N GLU A 119 3.47 -4.63 -22.57
CA GLU A 119 3.41 -3.16 -22.49
C GLU A 119 4.70 -2.51 -21.95
N VAL A 120 5.77 -3.29 -21.81
CA VAL A 120 7.00 -2.89 -21.12
C VAL A 120 7.67 -1.65 -21.70
N ASP A 121 7.62 -1.50 -23.04
CA ASP A 121 8.24 -0.41 -23.78
C ASP A 121 7.28 0.78 -24.05
N ARG A 122 6.01 0.68 -23.62
CA ARG A 122 5.03 1.74 -23.75
C ARG A 122 5.25 2.85 -22.72
N PHE A 123 4.85 4.05 -23.08
CA PHE A 123 4.77 5.18 -22.15
C PHE A 123 3.42 5.19 -21.43
N PRO A 124 3.32 5.78 -20.23
CA PRO A 124 2.05 5.87 -19.49
C PRO A 124 0.89 6.44 -20.30
N ALA A 125 1.14 7.41 -21.16
CA ALA A 125 0.12 8.01 -22.01
C ALA A 125 -0.47 7.06 -23.08
N GLU A 126 0.20 5.93 -23.35
CA GLU A 126 -0.20 4.97 -24.40
C GLU A 126 -1.00 3.79 -23.84
N ILE A 127 -1.25 3.75 -22.53
CA ILE A 127 -1.94 2.69 -21.82
C ILE A 127 -3.17 3.20 -21.07
N SER A 128 -4.15 2.32 -20.84
CA SER A 128 -5.40 2.67 -20.14
C SER A 128 -5.16 3.01 -18.66
N GLY A 129 -6.11 3.71 -18.02
CA GLY A 129 -6.04 4.04 -16.59
C GLY A 129 -5.90 2.79 -15.69
N GLY A 130 -6.62 1.71 -15.99
CA GLY A 130 -6.47 0.44 -15.27
C GLY A 130 -5.11 -0.21 -15.49
N GLN A 131 -4.51 -0.07 -16.69
CA GLN A 131 -3.12 -0.50 -16.93
C GLN A 131 -2.13 0.38 -16.15
N GLN A 132 -2.32 1.70 -16.14
CA GLN A 132 -1.49 2.63 -15.35
C GLN A 132 -1.53 2.29 -13.85
N GLN A 133 -2.71 1.94 -13.31
CA GLN A 133 -2.83 1.51 -11.92
C GLN A 133 -2.05 0.21 -11.66
N ARG A 134 -2.12 -0.75 -12.57
CA ARG A 134 -1.35 -2.00 -12.45
C ARG A 134 0.16 -1.76 -12.55
N VAL A 135 0.61 -0.80 -13.38
CA VAL A 135 2.02 -0.34 -13.39
C VAL A 135 2.40 0.27 -12.05
N ALA A 136 1.54 1.14 -11.47
CA ALA A 136 1.80 1.77 -10.16
C ALA A 136 1.92 0.72 -9.04
N ILE A 137 1.10 -0.34 -9.07
CA ILE A 137 1.20 -1.49 -8.16
C ILE A 137 2.55 -2.22 -8.37
N ALA A 138 2.88 -2.63 -9.59
CA ALA A 138 4.13 -3.31 -9.89
C ALA A 138 5.35 -2.46 -9.47
N ARG A 139 5.30 -1.14 -9.72
CA ARG A 139 6.34 -0.20 -9.31
C ARG A 139 6.50 -0.15 -7.78
N SER A 140 5.39 -0.14 -7.03
CA SER A 140 5.45 -0.11 -5.57
C SER A 140 6.09 -1.36 -4.97
N LEU A 141 5.98 -2.50 -5.66
CA LEU A 141 6.56 -3.79 -5.29
C LEU A 141 8.02 -3.97 -5.76
N ALA A 142 8.48 -3.15 -6.71
CA ALA A 142 9.75 -3.34 -7.41
C ALA A 142 10.97 -3.40 -6.47
N LYS A 143 10.93 -2.66 -5.36
CA LYS A 143 12.00 -2.60 -4.36
C LYS A 143 11.87 -3.61 -3.20
N ARG A 144 10.89 -4.53 -3.26
CA ARG A 144 10.61 -5.54 -2.22
C ARG A 144 10.25 -4.91 -0.87
N PRO A 145 9.19 -4.10 -0.80
CA PRO A 145 8.75 -3.50 0.46
C PRO A 145 8.24 -4.58 1.42
N ARG A 146 8.30 -4.30 2.73
CA ARG A 146 7.69 -5.15 3.75
C ARG A 146 6.25 -4.72 4.05
N LEU A 147 5.94 -3.45 3.83
CA LEU A 147 4.62 -2.87 4.01
C LEU A 147 4.21 -2.12 2.74
N LEU A 148 3.07 -2.50 2.19
CA LEU A 148 2.44 -1.83 1.06
C LEU A 148 1.26 -1.00 1.54
N LEU A 149 1.28 0.28 1.24
CA LEU A 149 0.24 1.23 1.58
C LEU A 149 -0.49 1.70 0.33
N GLY A 150 -1.79 1.85 0.40
CA GLY A 150 -2.59 2.33 -0.71
C GLY A 150 -3.68 3.30 -0.27
N ASP A 151 -3.75 4.45 -0.93
CA ASP A 151 -4.77 5.47 -0.68
C ASP A 151 -5.74 5.52 -1.86
N GLU A 152 -7.01 5.14 -1.63
CA GLU A 152 -8.11 5.16 -2.60
C GLU A 152 -7.76 4.51 -3.96
N LEU A 153 -7.17 3.31 -3.93
CA LEU A 153 -6.57 2.62 -5.08
C LEU A 153 -7.47 2.47 -6.30
N THR A 154 -8.77 2.44 -6.10
CA THR A 154 -9.78 2.16 -7.12
C THR A 154 -10.74 3.32 -7.35
N GLY A 155 -10.56 4.44 -6.63
CA GLY A 155 -11.51 5.56 -6.65
C GLY A 155 -11.71 6.23 -8.02
N ASN A 156 -10.77 6.05 -8.96
CA ASN A 156 -10.83 6.59 -10.31
C ASN A 156 -11.12 5.52 -11.39
N LEU A 157 -11.50 4.30 -10.99
CA LEU A 157 -11.73 3.17 -11.88
C LEU A 157 -13.22 2.76 -11.82
N ASP A 158 -13.71 2.19 -12.90
CA ASP A 158 -15.02 1.52 -12.90
C ASP A 158 -14.97 0.23 -12.05
N SER A 159 -16.13 -0.28 -11.65
CA SER A 159 -16.23 -1.41 -10.72
C SER A 159 -15.58 -2.69 -11.24
N TRP A 160 -15.64 -2.95 -12.55
CA TRP A 160 -15.01 -4.14 -13.14
C TRP A 160 -13.48 -4.02 -13.11
N THR A 161 -12.95 -2.90 -13.55
CA THR A 161 -11.50 -2.59 -13.52
C THR A 161 -10.99 -2.61 -12.08
N SER A 162 -11.77 -2.09 -11.13
CA SER A 162 -11.45 -2.11 -9.69
C SER A 162 -11.27 -3.54 -9.18
N SER A 163 -12.18 -4.45 -9.50
CA SER A 163 -12.07 -5.85 -9.10
C SER A 163 -10.82 -6.52 -9.68
N VAL A 164 -10.54 -6.31 -10.97
CA VAL A 164 -9.33 -6.85 -11.62
C VAL A 164 -8.06 -6.32 -10.95
N VAL A 165 -8.00 -5.04 -10.66
CA VAL A 165 -6.85 -4.39 -10.00
C VAL A 165 -6.64 -4.96 -8.60
N MET A 166 -7.72 -5.12 -7.82
CA MET A 166 -7.64 -5.67 -6.46
C MET A 166 -7.22 -7.15 -6.45
N GLU A 167 -7.74 -7.97 -7.36
CA GLU A 167 -7.31 -9.38 -7.49
C GLU A 167 -5.82 -9.50 -7.79
N VAL A 168 -5.34 -8.70 -8.74
CA VAL A 168 -3.91 -8.63 -9.09
C VAL A 168 -3.07 -8.20 -7.90
N LEU A 169 -3.52 -7.16 -7.17
CA LEU A 169 -2.84 -6.63 -6.00
C LEU A 169 -2.74 -7.67 -4.88
N VAL A 170 -3.87 -8.31 -4.53
CA VAL A 170 -3.91 -9.38 -3.51
C VAL A 170 -2.97 -10.52 -3.89
N LYS A 171 -3.06 -11.00 -5.14
CA LYS A 171 -2.18 -12.06 -5.63
C LYS A 171 -0.69 -11.69 -5.54
N ALA A 172 -0.35 -10.44 -5.87
CA ALA A 172 1.02 -9.95 -5.78
C ALA A 172 1.51 -9.88 -4.32
N CYS A 173 0.67 -9.36 -3.41
CA CYS A 173 0.99 -9.31 -1.99
C CYS A 173 1.16 -10.69 -1.38
N ASP A 174 0.25 -11.62 -1.67
CA ASP A 174 0.31 -13.00 -1.16
C ASP A 174 1.56 -13.74 -1.67
N SER A 175 1.89 -13.59 -2.97
CA SER A 175 3.07 -14.26 -3.55
C SER A 175 4.39 -13.74 -2.99
N GLU A 176 4.45 -12.49 -2.54
CA GLU A 176 5.64 -11.85 -1.99
C GLU A 176 5.64 -11.80 -0.45
N GLY A 177 4.58 -12.26 0.21
CA GLY A 177 4.44 -12.23 1.67
C GLY A 177 4.38 -10.81 2.25
N ILE A 178 3.78 -9.87 1.51
CA ILE A 178 3.77 -8.44 1.85
C ILE A 178 2.56 -8.10 2.71
N THR A 179 2.79 -7.40 3.81
CA THR A 179 1.73 -6.78 4.63
C THR A 179 1.13 -5.59 3.91
N CYS A 180 -0.20 -5.45 3.92
CA CYS A 180 -0.89 -4.40 3.17
C CYS A 180 -1.85 -3.61 4.04
N VAL A 181 -1.89 -2.29 3.86
CA VAL A 181 -2.92 -1.42 4.43
C VAL A 181 -3.49 -0.53 3.32
N PHE A 182 -4.77 -0.70 3.02
CA PHE A 182 -5.47 0.05 1.98
C PHE A 182 -6.57 0.89 2.60
N VAL A 183 -6.54 2.16 2.29
CA VAL A 183 -7.57 3.13 2.68
C VAL A 183 -8.60 3.21 1.56
N THR A 184 -9.87 3.11 1.92
CA THR A 184 -10.98 3.31 0.99
C THR A 184 -12.26 3.70 1.72
N HIS A 185 -13.25 4.17 0.99
CA HIS A 185 -14.63 4.32 1.43
C HIS A 185 -15.55 3.27 0.77
N ASP A 186 -15.01 2.40 -0.09
CA ASP A 186 -15.75 1.37 -0.81
C ASP A 186 -15.82 0.08 0.02
N GLU A 187 -16.99 -0.19 0.58
CA GLU A 187 -17.28 -1.41 1.35
C GLU A 187 -17.15 -2.70 0.52
N SER A 188 -17.24 -2.63 -0.80
CA SER A 188 -17.12 -3.81 -1.65
C SER A 188 -15.70 -4.43 -1.59
N LEU A 189 -14.71 -3.64 -1.21
CA LEU A 189 -13.33 -4.09 -1.11
C LEU A 189 -13.03 -4.94 0.14
N VAL A 190 -13.94 -4.96 1.13
CA VAL A 190 -13.82 -5.76 2.36
C VAL A 190 -13.58 -7.25 2.06
N GLN A 191 -14.13 -7.76 0.97
CA GLN A 191 -13.92 -9.15 0.55
C GLN A 191 -12.45 -9.53 0.29
N TYR A 192 -11.58 -8.56 0.06
CA TYR A 192 -10.14 -8.76 -0.17
C TYR A 192 -9.30 -8.67 1.10
N ALA A 193 -9.89 -8.22 2.21
CA ALA A 193 -9.20 -8.01 3.48
C ALA A 193 -9.15 -9.27 4.33
N THR A 194 -8.04 -9.49 5.03
CA THR A 194 -7.98 -10.43 6.17
C THR A 194 -8.47 -9.76 7.46
N ARG A 195 -8.43 -8.41 7.51
CA ARG A 195 -8.84 -7.60 8.65
C ARG A 195 -9.41 -6.26 8.19
N VAL A 196 -10.48 -5.84 8.81
CA VAL A 196 -11.17 -4.57 8.52
C VAL A 196 -11.14 -3.68 9.73
N ILE A 197 -10.60 -2.49 9.56
CA ILE A 197 -10.53 -1.48 10.62
C ILE A 197 -11.39 -0.29 10.20
N ARG A 198 -12.25 0.18 11.11
CA ARG A 198 -13.04 1.38 10.87
C ARG A 198 -12.53 2.52 11.74
N ILE A 199 -12.33 3.66 11.11
CA ILE A 199 -11.88 4.88 11.79
C ILE A 199 -12.90 5.98 11.60
N ASP A 200 -13.22 6.66 12.68
CA ASP A 200 -14.05 7.86 12.67
C ASP A 200 -13.50 8.89 13.67
N SER A 201 -13.51 10.16 13.25
CA SER A 201 -13.08 11.29 14.09
C SER A 201 -11.72 11.05 14.78
N GLY A 202 -10.78 10.45 14.04
CA GLY A 202 -9.42 10.16 14.52
C GLY A 202 -9.29 8.95 15.44
N LYS A 203 -10.34 8.15 15.64
CA LYS A 203 -10.33 6.97 16.53
C LYS A 203 -10.71 5.70 15.79
N ILE A 204 -10.11 4.58 16.17
CA ILE A 204 -10.58 3.25 15.74
C ILE A 204 -11.89 2.95 16.45
N ILE A 205 -12.95 2.72 15.69
CA ILE A 205 -14.29 2.41 16.20
C ILE A 205 -14.67 0.94 16.05
N SER A 206 -14.07 0.22 15.12
CA SER A 206 -14.13 -1.25 15.06
C SER A 206 -12.86 -1.83 14.44
N ASP A 207 -12.60 -3.08 14.76
CA ASP A 207 -11.47 -3.87 14.30
C ASP A 207 -11.91 -5.34 14.24
N GLU A 208 -12.13 -5.84 13.02
CA GLU A 208 -12.84 -7.09 12.77
C GLU A 208 -12.06 -7.95 11.76
N SER A 209 -12.23 -9.27 11.82
CA SER A 209 -11.72 -10.18 10.80
C SER A 209 -12.42 -9.90 9.46
N GLY A 210 -11.66 -9.85 8.38
CA GLY A 210 -12.16 -9.65 7.02
C GLY A 210 -12.67 -10.94 6.36
N GLY A 211 -13.23 -10.79 5.15
CA GLY A 211 -13.74 -11.92 4.35
C GLY A 211 -12.67 -12.65 3.52
N GLY A 212 -11.47 -12.09 3.41
CA GLY A 212 -10.38 -12.67 2.64
C GLY A 212 -9.73 -13.87 3.33
N ASN A 213 -9.21 -14.81 2.55
CA ASN A 213 -8.44 -15.92 3.11
C ASN A 213 -7.19 -15.40 3.82
N ASP A 214 -7.03 -15.74 5.09
CA ASP A 214 -5.81 -15.49 5.84
C ASP A 214 -4.71 -16.44 5.37
N PRO A 215 -3.62 -15.96 4.76
CA PRO A 215 -2.53 -16.83 4.32
C PRO A 215 -1.84 -17.56 5.48
N SER A 216 -1.96 -17.07 6.72
CA SER A 216 -1.46 -17.75 7.92
C SER A 216 -2.34 -18.92 8.36
N SER A 217 -3.58 -18.99 7.89
CA SER A 217 -4.55 -20.06 8.22
C SER A 217 -4.40 -21.31 7.36
N THR A 218 -3.52 -21.32 6.36
CA THR A 218 -3.24 -22.52 5.58
C THR A 218 -2.50 -23.53 6.47
N PRO A 219 -3.06 -24.74 6.75
CA PRO A 219 -2.37 -25.73 7.54
C PRO A 219 -1.06 -26.08 6.83
N LYS A 220 0.07 -25.90 7.50
CA LYS A 220 1.33 -26.48 7.05
C LYS A 220 1.14 -28.00 7.04
N HIS A 221 0.84 -28.59 5.88
CA HIS A 221 0.93 -30.02 5.70
C HIS A 221 2.40 -30.40 5.94
N ILE A 222 2.66 -30.88 7.13
CA ILE A 222 3.89 -31.62 7.44
C ILE A 222 3.70 -32.96 6.71
N VAL A 223 4.33 -33.06 5.53
CA VAL A 223 4.53 -34.39 4.91
C VAL A 223 5.67 -35.02 5.69
N GLY A 224 5.34 -36.13 6.39
CA GLY A 224 6.30 -36.99 7.06
C GLY A 224 7.11 -37.83 6.06
#